data_a83716a0e055af5dc227aa84a8c820ff
#
_entry.id   a83716a0e055af5dc227aa84a8c820ff
#
_cell.length_a   1.000
_cell.length_b   1.000
_cell.length_c   1.000
_cell.angle_alpha   90.00
_cell.angle_beta   90.00
_cell.angle_gamma   90.00
#
_symmetry.space_group_name_H-M   'P 1'
#
loop_
_entity.id
_entity.type
_entity.pdbx_description
1 polymer ?
#
loop_
_entity_poly.entity_id
_entity_poly.type
_entity_poly.pdbx_seq_one_letter_code
_entity_poly.pdbx_strand_id
1 'polypeptide(L)'
;LFLATLVAGLLLGWWTIQTPTPVDASAPADQFSAGRAMADVRVLAREPHPTGTPANLAAIAEMERRLAGLGFTTRRVVTPLAEKPAQRLAKWGGNPNAPAISLVAVRAGKDSAAPAVALLAHHDSVWASPGAADDIAGVAAALEVARAIPQATQARDLVLLFTDAEELGLVGARAIFAPGAAADPIAERIGVTINLEARGGGGRAMMFQTGPKNGDLVRRLAAAAPGASASSLAVTLYESLPNDTDFTPVKLRGQAGLNFAFIGDAWGYHSPLMTPDRLDQGALQHLGDSALAITRDLVTAPELPARSENAVFASAPLIGIIAY
;
A
#
# COMPACT_ATOMS: atom_id res chain seq x y z
N LEU A 1 7.50 -20.12 -39.64
CA LEU A 1 6.42 -20.03 -38.64
C LEU A 1 7.00 -20.14 -37.23
N PHE A 2 7.73 -21.22 -36.86
CA PHE A 2 8.27 -21.43 -35.50
C PHE A 2 9.11 -20.25 -34.98
N LEU A 3 10.05 -19.72 -35.76
CA LEU A 3 10.87 -18.58 -35.34
C LEU A 3 10.01 -17.33 -35.12
N ALA A 4 9.02 -17.09 -35.96
CA ALA A 4 8.10 -15.94 -35.81
C ALA A 4 7.26 -16.06 -34.54
N THR A 5 6.73 -17.25 -34.24
CA THR A 5 5.98 -17.46 -32.97
C THR A 5 6.85 -17.34 -31.73
N LEU A 6 8.09 -17.82 -31.78
CA LEU A 6 9.06 -17.68 -30.70
C LEU A 6 9.38 -16.19 -30.44
N VAL A 7 9.71 -15.44 -31.51
CA VAL A 7 9.99 -14.01 -31.41
C VAL A 7 8.77 -13.24 -30.87
N ALA A 8 7.57 -13.53 -31.38
CA ALA A 8 6.34 -12.92 -30.89
C ALA A 8 6.10 -13.23 -29.41
N GLY A 9 6.34 -14.48 -28.99
CA GLY A 9 6.24 -14.88 -27.57
C GLY A 9 7.23 -14.15 -26.67
N LEU A 10 8.50 -14.02 -27.11
CA LEU A 10 9.52 -13.26 -26.38
C LEU A 10 9.19 -11.77 -26.29
N LEU A 11 8.72 -11.15 -27.37
CA LEU A 11 8.30 -9.75 -27.38
C LEU A 11 7.09 -9.51 -26.48
N LEU A 12 6.12 -10.42 -26.53
CA LEU A 12 4.95 -10.34 -25.63
C LEU A 12 5.38 -10.50 -24.17
N GLY A 13 6.22 -11.49 -23.86
CA GLY A 13 6.77 -11.70 -22.52
C GLY A 13 7.54 -10.47 -22.02
N TRP A 14 8.42 -9.92 -22.86
CA TRP A 14 9.15 -8.69 -22.54
C TRP A 14 8.20 -7.52 -22.28
N TRP A 15 7.18 -7.33 -23.12
CA TRP A 15 6.21 -6.25 -22.99
C TRP A 15 5.40 -6.36 -21.69
N THR A 16 5.03 -7.59 -21.27
CA THR A 16 4.21 -7.79 -20.07
C THR A 16 4.91 -7.49 -18.76
N ILE A 17 6.24 -7.47 -18.75
CA ILE A 17 7.03 -7.12 -17.54
C ILE A 17 7.39 -5.64 -17.47
N GLN A 18 7.17 -4.86 -18.55
CA GLN A 18 7.47 -3.43 -18.54
C GLN A 18 6.50 -2.68 -17.63
N THR A 19 7.02 -1.72 -16.86
CA THR A 19 6.20 -0.77 -16.12
C THR A 19 5.52 0.21 -17.09
N PRO A 20 4.35 0.77 -16.76
CA PRO A 20 3.73 1.81 -17.57
C PRO A 20 4.60 3.07 -17.62
N THR A 21 4.41 3.87 -18.66
CA THR A 21 5.01 5.20 -18.70
C THR A 21 4.46 6.04 -17.55
N PRO A 22 5.32 6.64 -16.71
CA PRO A 22 4.84 7.48 -15.63
C PRO A 22 4.15 8.72 -16.16
N VAL A 23 3.04 9.06 -15.53
CA VAL A 23 2.24 10.24 -15.85
C VAL A 23 2.78 11.43 -15.07
N ASP A 24 3.00 12.56 -15.74
CA ASP A 24 3.57 13.74 -15.12
C ASP A 24 2.55 14.50 -14.23
N ALA A 25 3.03 15.55 -13.53
CA ALA A 25 2.23 16.27 -12.55
C ALA A 25 1.09 17.10 -13.19
N SER A 26 1.11 17.36 -14.50
CA SER A 26 0.09 18.13 -15.22
C SER A 26 -1.14 17.29 -15.61
N ALA A 27 -1.11 15.99 -15.35
CA ALA A 27 -2.22 15.08 -15.64
C ALA A 27 -3.56 15.54 -15.02
N PRO A 28 -4.70 15.15 -15.63
CA PRO A 28 -6.03 15.44 -15.09
C PRO A 28 -6.16 15.10 -13.61
N ALA A 29 -6.99 15.88 -12.91
CA ALA A 29 -7.10 15.79 -11.45
C ALA A 29 -7.66 14.44 -10.98
N ASP A 30 -8.40 13.73 -11.79
CA ASP A 30 -9.00 12.43 -11.49
C ASP A 30 -8.11 11.23 -11.86
N GLN A 31 -6.92 11.47 -12.42
CA GLN A 31 -5.93 10.44 -12.73
C GLN A 31 -4.85 10.38 -11.67
N PHE A 32 -4.30 9.19 -11.45
CA PHE A 32 -3.07 9.02 -10.69
C PHE A 32 -1.89 9.59 -11.49
N SER A 33 -0.99 10.28 -10.81
CA SER A 33 0.23 10.81 -11.39
C SER A 33 1.44 10.44 -10.56
N ALA A 34 2.32 9.62 -11.11
CA ALA A 34 3.61 9.34 -10.49
C ALA A 34 4.42 10.63 -10.30
N GLY A 35 4.32 11.61 -11.23
CA GLY A 35 4.99 12.90 -11.10
C GLY A 35 4.55 13.70 -9.86
N ARG A 36 3.26 13.68 -9.52
CA ARG A 36 2.76 14.30 -8.27
C ARG A 36 3.16 13.50 -7.04
N ALA A 37 3.00 12.18 -7.06
CA ALA A 37 3.39 11.30 -5.96
C ALA A 37 4.89 11.39 -5.65
N MET A 38 5.74 11.50 -6.68
CA MET A 38 7.19 11.69 -6.51
C MET A 38 7.58 12.98 -5.78
N ALA A 39 6.73 14.00 -5.79
CA ALA A 39 6.96 15.19 -4.97
C ALA A 39 6.89 14.87 -3.47
N ASP A 40 5.97 13.99 -3.07
CA ASP A 40 5.86 13.50 -1.69
C ASP A 40 7.00 12.53 -1.36
N VAL A 41 7.34 11.61 -2.27
CA VAL A 41 8.48 10.70 -2.09
C VAL A 41 9.78 11.47 -1.81
N ARG A 42 10.09 12.51 -2.59
CA ARG A 42 11.30 13.31 -2.39
C ARG A 42 11.37 14.05 -1.05
N VAL A 43 10.22 14.41 -0.50
CA VAL A 43 10.15 15.08 0.80
C VAL A 43 10.26 14.10 1.94
N LEU A 44 9.50 13.00 1.89
CA LEU A 44 9.36 12.03 2.98
C LEU A 44 10.56 11.07 3.06
N ALA A 45 11.11 10.65 1.92
CA ALA A 45 12.27 9.74 1.83
C ALA A 45 13.60 10.46 1.59
N ARG A 46 13.76 11.67 2.10
CA ARG A 46 14.99 12.47 1.90
C ARG A 46 16.21 11.86 2.61
N GLU A 47 15.99 11.22 3.73
CA GLU A 47 16.99 10.57 4.56
C GLU A 47 16.38 9.38 5.29
N PRO A 48 17.18 8.44 5.85
CA PRO A 48 16.67 7.38 6.69
C PRO A 48 15.86 7.94 7.86
N HIS A 49 14.69 7.37 8.10
CA HIS A 49 13.73 7.82 9.11
C HIS A 49 13.16 6.67 9.96
N PRO A 50 14.04 5.91 10.63
CA PRO A 50 13.60 4.89 11.57
C PRO A 50 12.71 5.48 12.66
N THR A 51 11.82 4.64 13.21
CA THR A 51 10.91 4.97 14.32
C THR A 51 11.57 5.86 15.39
N GLY A 52 10.90 6.96 15.73
CA GLY A 52 11.30 7.86 16.82
C GLY A 52 12.49 8.77 16.53
N THR A 53 13.06 8.75 15.32
CA THR A 53 14.11 9.70 14.91
C THR A 53 13.51 11.08 14.59
N PRO A 54 14.31 12.16 14.63
CA PRO A 54 13.85 13.48 14.18
C PRO A 54 13.30 13.48 12.76
N ALA A 55 13.90 12.71 11.85
CA ALA A 55 13.43 12.55 10.48
C ALA A 55 12.06 11.87 10.40
N ASN A 56 11.83 10.81 11.20
CA ASN A 56 10.53 10.14 11.31
C ASN A 56 9.45 11.09 11.84
N LEU A 57 9.75 11.85 12.90
CA LEU A 57 8.82 12.84 13.45
C LEU A 57 8.51 13.97 12.45
N ALA A 58 9.49 14.39 11.66
CA ALA A 58 9.29 15.36 10.59
C ALA A 58 8.42 14.80 9.45
N ALA A 59 8.61 13.54 9.08
CA ALA A 59 7.77 12.85 8.10
C ALA A 59 6.31 12.76 8.59
N ILE A 60 6.08 12.42 9.86
CA ILE A 60 4.74 12.41 10.46
C ILE A 60 4.08 13.80 10.35
N ALA A 61 4.79 14.86 10.73
CA ALA A 61 4.24 16.23 10.66
C ALA A 61 3.91 16.65 9.21
N GLU A 62 4.74 16.26 8.25
CA GLU A 62 4.47 16.54 6.83
C GLU A 62 3.27 15.75 6.32
N MET A 63 3.13 14.47 6.67
CA MET A 63 1.95 13.67 6.32
C MET A 63 0.67 14.27 6.90
N GLU A 64 0.68 14.69 8.18
CA GLU A 64 -0.47 15.37 8.79
C GLU A 64 -0.85 16.65 8.03
N ARG A 65 0.13 17.44 7.60
CA ARG A 65 -0.10 18.63 6.80
C ARG A 65 -0.73 18.31 5.44
N ARG A 66 -0.24 17.26 4.75
CA ARG A 66 -0.80 16.79 3.47
C ARG A 66 -2.23 16.32 3.65
N LEU A 67 -2.47 15.48 4.65
CA LEU A 67 -3.79 14.93 4.97
C LEU A 67 -4.81 16.03 5.29
N ALA A 68 -4.42 17.04 6.07
CA ALA A 68 -5.27 18.20 6.34
C ALA A 68 -5.65 18.96 5.06
N GLY A 69 -4.68 19.15 4.15
CA GLY A 69 -4.91 19.76 2.84
C GLY A 69 -5.84 18.95 1.93
N LEU A 70 -5.97 17.64 2.16
CA LEU A 70 -6.87 16.73 1.44
C LEU A 70 -8.22 16.54 2.15
N GLY A 71 -8.50 17.28 3.24
CA GLY A 71 -9.76 17.24 3.97
C GLY A 71 -9.90 16.06 4.94
N PHE A 72 -8.81 15.44 5.36
CA PHE A 72 -8.82 14.39 6.37
C PHE A 72 -8.74 14.98 7.79
N THR A 73 -9.47 14.36 8.71
CA THR A 73 -9.24 14.48 10.15
C THR A 73 -8.24 13.43 10.57
N THR A 74 -7.15 13.85 11.23
CA THR A 74 -6.07 12.95 11.62
C THR A 74 -6.00 12.79 13.15
N ARG A 75 -5.52 11.61 13.57
CA ARG A 75 -5.09 11.37 14.95
C ARG A 75 -3.88 10.44 14.96
N ARG A 76 -3.09 10.54 16.01
CA ARG A 76 -1.95 9.67 16.25
C ARG A 76 -2.35 8.48 17.13
N VAL A 77 -1.85 7.30 16.78
CA VAL A 77 -1.89 6.10 17.63
C VAL A 77 -0.48 5.88 18.14
N VAL A 78 -0.28 6.12 19.43
CA VAL A 78 1.04 6.03 20.08
C VAL A 78 1.14 4.68 20.76
N THR A 79 2.11 3.85 20.34
CA THR A 79 2.29 2.49 20.81
C THR A 79 3.69 2.31 21.39
N PRO A 80 3.83 1.97 22.68
CA PRO A 80 5.13 1.63 23.27
C PRO A 80 5.74 0.43 22.56
N LEU A 81 7.05 0.45 22.35
CA LEU A 81 7.78 -0.69 21.81
C LEU A 81 7.90 -1.78 22.88
N ALA A 82 7.55 -3.02 22.52
CA ALA A 82 7.87 -4.19 23.32
C ALA A 82 9.39 -4.44 23.31
N GLU A 83 9.87 -5.34 24.16
CA GLU A 83 11.30 -5.58 24.37
C GLU A 83 12.07 -5.88 23.07
N LYS A 84 11.58 -6.79 22.22
CA LYS A 84 12.28 -7.16 20.98
C LYS A 84 12.38 -6.01 19.96
N PRO A 85 11.29 -5.30 19.60
CA PRO A 85 11.36 -4.08 18.79
C PRO A 85 12.30 -3.02 19.37
N ALA A 86 12.23 -2.75 20.69
CA ALA A 86 13.08 -1.79 21.35
C ALA A 86 14.58 -2.17 21.26
N GLN A 87 14.91 -3.45 21.49
CA GLN A 87 16.28 -3.95 21.32
C GLN A 87 16.75 -3.86 19.86
N ARG A 88 15.88 -4.12 18.88
CA ARG A 88 16.21 -3.99 17.47
C ARG A 88 16.50 -2.53 17.11
N LEU A 89 15.65 -1.61 17.57
CA LEU A 89 15.86 -0.17 17.38
C LEU A 89 17.17 0.32 18.01
N ALA A 90 17.48 -0.14 19.23
CA ALA A 90 18.74 0.17 19.90
C ALA A 90 19.97 -0.32 19.12
N LYS A 91 19.91 -1.50 18.49
CA LYS A 91 20.99 -2.00 17.61
C LYS A 91 21.19 -1.11 16.38
N TRP A 92 20.18 -0.40 15.94
CA TRP A 92 20.25 0.58 14.85
C TRP A 92 20.74 1.96 15.34
N GLY A 93 21.04 2.12 16.62
CA GLY A 93 21.44 3.38 17.23
C GLY A 93 20.28 4.30 17.60
N GLY A 94 19.03 3.82 17.50
CA GLY A 94 17.84 4.55 17.90
C GLY A 94 17.56 4.50 19.40
N ASN A 95 16.61 5.33 19.85
CA ASN A 95 16.17 5.36 21.26
C ASN A 95 15.18 4.21 21.54
N PRO A 96 15.54 3.20 22.33
CA PRO A 96 14.66 2.06 22.63
C PRO A 96 13.37 2.42 23.39
N ASN A 97 13.32 3.63 23.97
CA ASN A 97 12.14 4.14 24.68
C ASN A 97 11.24 5.00 23.78
N ALA A 98 11.61 5.22 22.52
CA ALA A 98 10.74 5.92 21.58
C ALA A 98 9.51 5.06 21.29
N PRO A 99 8.29 5.63 21.32
CA PRO A 99 7.10 4.90 20.89
C PRO A 99 7.00 4.90 19.35
N ALA A 100 6.32 3.91 18.81
CA ALA A 100 5.80 3.97 17.45
C ALA A 100 4.61 4.96 17.39
N ILE A 101 4.55 5.77 16.34
CA ILE A 101 3.50 6.80 16.15
C ILE A 101 2.84 6.60 14.78
N SER A 102 1.78 5.83 14.74
CA SER A 102 0.98 5.62 13.52
C SER A 102 -0.05 6.74 13.35
N LEU A 103 -0.39 7.06 12.10
CA LEU A 103 -1.43 8.02 11.75
C LEU A 103 -2.70 7.28 11.30
N VAL A 104 -3.83 7.67 11.87
CA VAL A 104 -5.17 7.33 11.40
C VAL A 104 -5.81 8.59 10.85
N ALA A 105 -6.10 8.61 9.57
CA ALA A 105 -6.73 9.72 8.88
C ALA A 105 -8.06 9.29 8.27
N VAL A 106 -9.11 10.05 8.53
CA VAL A 106 -10.48 9.75 8.06
C VAL A 106 -11.02 10.93 7.27
N ARG A 107 -11.48 10.68 6.06
CA ARG A 107 -12.24 11.60 5.24
C ARG A 107 -13.67 11.08 5.11
N ALA A 108 -14.62 11.79 5.70
CA ALA A 108 -16.01 11.37 5.76
C ALA A 108 -16.63 11.28 4.36
N GLY A 109 -17.34 10.19 4.11
CA GLY A 109 -18.23 10.02 2.97
C GLY A 109 -19.65 10.48 3.28
N LYS A 110 -20.61 10.16 2.41
CA LYS A 110 -22.02 10.48 2.59
C LYS A 110 -22.65 9.70 3.75
N ASP A 111 -22.20 8.46 3.96
CA ASP A 111 -22.64 7.59 5.05
C ASP A 111 -21.42 7.08 5.84
N SER A 112 -21.15 7.72 6.96
CA SER A 112 -20.05 7.33 7.87
C SER A 112 -20.41 6.14 8.77
N ALA A 113 -21.63 5.63 8.73
CA ALA A 113 -22.02 4.39 9.39
C ALA A 113 -21.73 3.17 8.51
N ALA A 114 -21.63 3.36 7.17
CA ALA A 114 -21.24 2.29 6.26
C ALA A 114 -19.78 1.87 6.49
N PRO A 115 -19.43 0.57 6.29
CA PRO A 115 -18.07 0.10 6.41
C PRO A 115 -17.11 0.88 5.50
N ALA A 116 -16.02 1.40 6.06
CA ALA A 116 -15.04 2.24 5.39
C ALA A 116 -14.12 1.44 4.44
N VAL A 117 -13.49 2.15 3.52
CA VAL A 117 -12.36 1.62 2.71
C VAL A 117 -11.07 2.23 3.24
N ALA A 118 -10.07 1.40 3.53
CA ALA A 118 -8.78 1.84 4.02
C ALA A 118 -7.66 1.59 3.01
N LEU A 119 -6.78 2.58 2.84
CA LEU A 119 -5.45 2.42 2.28
C LEU A 119 -4.46 2.33 3.44
N LEU A 120 -3.57 1.36 3.40
CA LEU A 120 -2.57 1.07 4.43
C LEU A 120 -1.17 1.10 3.80
N ALA A 121 -0.22 1.75 4.45
CA ALA A 121 1.19 1.79 4.12
C ALA A 121 1.99 2.11 5.39
N HIS A 122 3.27 1.77 5.46
CA HIS A 122 4.09 2.19 6.58
C HIS A 122 4.99 3.39 6.23
N HIS A 123 5.37 4.14 7.24
CA HIS A 123 6.14 5.35 7.03
C HIS A 123 7.51 5.36 7.72
N ASP A 124 7.85 4.32 8.46
CA ASP A 124 9.20 4.14 8.98
C ASP A 124 10.12 3.47 7.96
N SER A 125 11.40 3.64 8.11
CA SER A 125 12.40 2.94 7.32
C SER A 125 13.40 2.22 8.20
N VAL A 126 14.16 1.27 7.62
CA VAL A 126 15.35 0.75 8.30
C VAL A 126 16.42 1.82 8.44
N TRP A 127 17.35 1.64 9.40
CA TRP A 127 18.37 2.61 9.79
C TRP A 127 19.26 3.12 8.65
N ALA A 128 19.45 2.35 7.59
CA ALA A 128 20.39 2.69 6.52
C ALA A 128 19.71 3.10 5.20
N SER A 129 18.39 2.90 5.07
CA SER A 129 17.66 3.16 3.84
C SER A 129 16.83 4.44 3.95
N PRO A 130 16.87 5.33 2.94
CA PRO A 130 15.90 6.41 2.83
C PRO A 130 14.45 5.93 2.66
N GLY A 131 14.21 4.64 2.33
CA GLY A 131 12.87 4.06 2.26
C GLY A 131 11.99 4.60 1.13
N ALA A 132 12.58 5.05 0.02
CA ALA A 132 11.80 5.67 -1.05
C ALA A 132 10.79 4.73 -1.70
N ALA A 133 11.14 3.45 -1.84
CA ALA A 133 10.22 2.41 -2.29
C ALA A 133 9.48 1.79 -1.09
N ASP A 134 10.20 1.42 -0.07
CA ASP A 134 9.77 0.67 1.11
C ASP A 134 9.76 1.59 2.35
N ASP A 135 8.62 2.25 2.73
CA ASP A 135 7.37 2.19 1.96
C ASP A 135 6.79 3.60 1.70
N ILE A 136 7.68 4.59 1.53
CA ILE A 136 7.21 5.94 1.19
C ILE A 136 6.52 5.96 -0.19
N ALA A 137 6.81 5.02 -1.09
CA ALA A 137 6.06 4.89 -2.33
C ALA A 137 4.58 4.54 -2.08
N GLY A 138 4.30 3.64 -1.13
CA GLY A 138 2.93 3.31 -0.69
C GLY A 138 2.23 4.49 -0.04
N VAL A 139 2.92 5.20 0.86
CA VAL A 139 2.40 6.44 1.49
C VAL A 139 2.06 7.49 0.42
N ALA A 140 2.98 7.77 -0.51
CA ALA A 140 2.77 8.75 -1.57
C ALA A 140 1.66 8.32 -2.54
N ALA A 141 1.57 7.02 -2.85
CA ALA A 141 0.49 6.48 -3.66
C ALA A 141 -0.87 6.66 -2.97
N ALA A 142 -0.97 6.38 -1.67
CA ALA A 142 -2.20 6.56 -0.91
C ALA A 142 -2.64 8.04 -0.85
N LEU A 143 -1.71 8.98 -0.66
CA LEU A 143 -1.99 10.42 -0.70
C LEU A 143 -2.50 10.86 -2.08
N GLU A 144 -1.86 10.41 -3.15
CA GLU A 144 -2.25 10.76 -4.52
C GLU A 144 -3.59 10.12 -4.93
N VAL A 145 -3.85 8.87 -4.51
CA VAL A 145 -5.17 8.23 -4.66
C VAL A 145 -6.26 9.04 -3.95
N ALA A 146 -6.01 9.45 -2.72
CA ALA A 146 -6.95 10.27 -1.96
C ALA A 146 -7.22 11.63 -2.63
N ARG A 147 -6.19 12.25 -3.21
CA ARG A 147 -6.32 13.49 -3.97
C ARG A 147 -7.18 13.31 -5.23
N ALA A 148 -6.98 12.19 -5.94
CA ALA A 148 -7.67 11.90 -7.20
C ALA A 148 -9.14 11.48 -7.03
N ILE A 149 -9.60 11.21 -5.81
CA ILE A 149 -11.00 10.86 -5.51
C ILE A 149 -11.69 12.06 -4.86
N PRO A 150 -12.60 12.77 -5.55
CA PRO A 150 -13.33 13.89 -4.94
C PRO A 150 -14.19 13.41 -3.76
N GLN A 151 -14.12 14.12 -2.61
CA GLN A 151 -14.89 13.75 -1.41
C GLN A 151 -16.39 13.67 -1.70
N ALA A 152 -16.94 14.56 -2.51
CA ALA A 152 -18.36 14.57 -2.86
C ALA A 152 -18.85 13.28 -3.54
N THR A 153 -17.96 12.48 -4.11
CA THR A 153 -18.30 11.20 -4.76
C THR A 153 -18.30 10.01 -3.79
N GLN A 154 -17.74 10.18 -2.59
CA GLN A 154 -17.60 9.09 -1.62
C GLN A 154 -18.94 8.70 -1.00
N ALA A 155 -19.36 7.46 -1.17
CA ALA A 155 -20.55 6.90 -0.51
C ALA A 155 -20.26 6.57 0.96
N ARG A 156 -19.02 6.23 1.29
CA ARG A 156 -18.51 5.82 2.62
C ARG A 156 -17.20 6.50 2.96
N ASP A 157 -16.75 6.37 4.18
CA ASP A 157 -15.49 6.96 4.61
C ASP A 157 -14.30 6.35 3.87
N LEU A 158 -13.36 7.21 3.47
CA LEU A 158 -12.02 6.84 3.07
C LEU A 158 -11.07 7.01 4.25
N VAL A 159 -10.33 5.96 4.58
CA VAL A 159 -9.37 5.93 5.68
C VAL A 159 -7.97 5.78 5.11
N LEU A 160 -7.02 6.58 5.57
CA LEU A 160 -5.60 6.34 5.33
C LEU A 160 -4.96 5.94 6.66
N LEU A 161 -4.26 4.83 6.66
CA LEU A 161 -3.50 4.31 7.80
C LEU A 161 -2.02 4.35 7.42
N PHE A 162 -1.26 5.22 8.08
CA PHE A 162 0.18 5.25 7.94
C PHE A 162 0.80 4.74 9.24
N THR A 163 1.25 3.50 9.20
CA THR A 163 1.78 2.78 10.36
C THR A 163 3.24 3.12 10.59
N ASP A 164 3.70 2.96 11.82
CA ASP A 164 5.08 3.14 12.25
C ASP A 164 5.61 1.84 12.84
N ALA A 165 6.92 1.67 12.78
CA ALA A 165 7.61 0.49 13.31
C ALA A 165 7.16 -0.83 12.64
N GLU A 166 6.86 -0.77 11.34
CA GLU A 166 6.71 -1.96 10.51
C GLU A 166 8.01 -2.75 10.52
N GLU A 167 9.12 -2.09 10.27
CA GLU A 167 10.48 -2.60 10.19
C GLU A 167 11.01 -3.16 11.53
N LEU A 168 10.33 -2.85 12.60
CA LEU A 168 10.58 -3.41 13.93
C LEU A 168 9.69 -4.62 14.26
N GLY A 169 8.80 -5.02 13.35
CA GLY A 169 7.91 -6.17 13.45
C GLY A 169 6.43 -5.81 13.52
N LEU A 170 5.96 -4.96 12.61
CA LEU A 170 4.56 -4.58 12.39
C LEU A 170 3.90 -3.93 13.63
N VAL A 171 4.66 -3.16 14.43
CA VAL A 171 4.18 -2.70 15.74
C VAL A 171 2.92 -1.85 15.59
N GLY A 172 2.92 -0.88 14.66
CA GLY A 172 1.80 0.01 14.42
C GLY A 172 0.56 -0.74 13.93
N ALA A 173 0.72 -1.60 12.92
CA ALA A 173 -0.39 -2.39 12.38
C ALA A 173 -0.96 -3.37 13.42
N ARG A 174 -0.08 -4.02 14.20
CA ARG A 174 -0.51 -4.91 15.29
C ARG A 174 -1.30 -4.17 16.38
N ALA A 175 -0.96 -2.91 16.66
CA ALA A 175 -1.71 -2.09 17.61
C ALA A 175 -3.09 -1.70 17.06
N ILE A 176 -3.17 -1.31 15.77
CA ILE A 176 -4.43 -0.93 15.14
C ILE A 176 -5.35 -2.16 15.00
N PHE A 177 -4.83 -3.28 14.53
CA PHE A 177 -5.60 -4.49 14.23
C PHE A 177 -5.48 -5.57 15.31
N ALA A 178 -5.20 -5.21 16.55
CA ALA A 178 -5.17 -6.14 17.68
C ALA A 178 -6.47 -6.97 17.77
N PRO A 179 -6.43 -8.18 18.37
CA PRO A 179 -7.64 -8.96 18.55
C PRO A 179 -8.56 -8.35 19.62
N GLY A 180 -9.88 -8.46 19.40
CA GLY A 180 -10.90 -8.05 20.37
C GLY A 180 -10.86 -6.57 20.74
N ALA A 181 -11.18 -6.26 21.97
CA ALA A 181 -11.28 -4.89 22.50
C ALA A 181 -9.93 -4.14 22.61
N ALA A 182 -8.81 -4.82 22.36
CA ALA A 182 -7.49 -4.18 22.31
C ALA A 182 -7.23 -3.48 20.96
N ALA A 183 -8.08 -3.71 19.94
CA ALA A 183 -7.98 -3.03 18.66
C ALA A 183 -8.27 -1.53 18.78
N ASP A 184 -7.66 -0.77 17.88
CA ASP A 184 -8.12 0.59 17.66
C ASP A 184 -9.56 0.58 17.10
N PRO A 185 -10.46 1.48 17.57
CA PRO A 185 -11.84 1.53 17.11
C PRO A 185 -12.00 1.65 15.59
N ILE A 186 -11.01 2.20 14.88
CA ILE A 186 -11.06 2.31 13.42
C ILE A 186 -11.07 0.93 12.74
N ALA A 187 -10.43 -0.08 13.33
CA ALA A 187 -10.37 -1.43 12.75
C ALA A 187 -11.75 -2.07 12.62
N GLU A 188 -12.69 -1.76 13.51
CA GLU A 188 -14.08 -2.26 13.45
C GLU A 188 -14.90 -1.56 12.34
N ARG A 189 -14.49 -0.37 11.94
CA ARG A 189 -15.19 0.42 10.91
C ARG A 189 -14.74 0.07 9.50
N ILE A 190 -13.57 -0.55 9.34
CA ILE A 190 -12.99 -0.87 8.03
C ILE A 190 -13.65 -2.13 7.48
N GLY A 191 -14.27 -2.01 6.31
CA GLY A 191 -14.82 -3.13 5.56
C GLY A 191 -13.84 -3.78 4.59
N VAL A 192 -12.96 -2.97 3.96
CA VAL A 192 -11.90 -3.45 3.05
C VAL A 192 -10.63 -2.65 3.29
N THR A 193 -9.49 -3.35 3.40
CA THR A 193 -8.15 -2.76 3.46
C THR A 193 -7.39 -3.03 2.17
N ILE A 194 -6.76 -2.01 1.62
CA ILE A 194 -5.83 -2.10 0.48
C ILE A 194 -4.46 -1.70 1.03
N ASN A 195 -3.58 -2.68 1.19
CA ASN A 195 -2.20 -2.45 1.62
C ASN A 195 -1.31 -2.21 0.41
N LEU A 196 -0.45 -1.23 0.51
CA LEU A 196 0.52 -0.85 -0.51
C LEU A 196 1.90 -1.10 0.07
N GLU A 197 2.78 -1.72 -0.71
CA GLU A 197 4.08 -2.21 -0.26
C GLU A 197 5.11 -2.19 -1.38
N ALA A 198 6.37 -2.37 -1.00
CA ALA A 198 7.44 -2.63 -1.95
C ALA A 198 8.57 -3.45 -1.31
N ARG A 199 9.20 -4.30 -2.13
CA ARG A 199 10.42 -5.03 -1.75
C ARG A 199 11.55 -4.82 -2.77
N GLY A 200 11.52 -3.72 -3.46
CA GLY A 200 12.52 -3.37 -4.48
C GLY A 200 12.25 -1.98 -5.03
N GLY A 201 13.13 -1.51 -5.90
CA GLY A 201 13.05 -0.16 -6.47
C GLY A 201 12.18 -0.06 -7.72
N GLY A 202 11.61 -1.15 -8.24
CA GLY A 202 10.93 -1.12 -9.53
C GLY A 202 10.13 -2.38 -9.88
N GLY A 203 9.75 -2.47 -11.17
CA GLY A 203 8.93 -3.55 -11.70
C GLY A 203 7.43 -3.32 -11.52
N ARG A 204 6.62 -4.16 -12.17
CA ARG A 204 5.15 -4.04 -12.06
C ARG A 204 4.68 -4.42 -10.66
N ALA A 205 3.81 -3.60 -10.09
CA ALA A 205 3.11 -3.95 -8.86
C ALA A 205 2.16 -5.15 -9.11
N MET A 206 2.08 -6.04 -8.13
CA MET A 206 1.18 -7.21 -8.17
C MET A 206 0.37 -7.28 -6.89
N MET A 207 -0.90 -7.60 -7.00
CA MET A 207 -1.68 -8.07 -5.86
C MET A 207 -1.26 -9.50 -5.56
N PHE A 208 -0.48 -9.68 -4.49
CA PHE A 208 0.20 -10.91 -4.13
C PHE A 208 -0.35 -11.58 -2.89
N GLN A 209 -1.28 -10.93 -2.17
CA GLN A 209 -1.95 -11.50 -1.00
C GLN A 209 -3.36 -10.92 -0.86
N THR A 210 -4.29 -11.71 -0.30
CA THR A 210 -5.67 -11.29 -0.04
C THR A 210 -6.12 -11.71 1.35
N GLY A 211 -7.14 -11.02 1.87
CA GLY A 211 -7.91 -11.50 3.00
C GLY A 211 -8.72 -12.75 2.63
N PRO A 212 -9.24 -13.51 3.62
CA PRO A 212 -10.07 -14.68 3.38
C PRO A 212 -11.44 -14.30 2.77
N LYS A 213 -12.10 -15.27 2.10
CA LYS A 213 -13.40 -15.08 1.43
C LYS A 213 -13.34 -13.94 0.41
N ASN A 214 -12.37 -14.00 -0.49
CA ASN A 214 -11.95 -12.93 -1.39
C ASN A 214 -12.65 -12.89 -2.75
N GLY A 215 -13.48 -13.87 -3.10
CA GLY A 215 -13.94 -14.10 -4.47
C GLY A 215 -14.56 -12.86 -5.12
N ASP A 216 -15.55 -12.22 -4.47
CA ASP A 216 -16.19 -11.03 -5.03
C ASP A 216 -15.26 -9.83 -5.05
N LEU A 217 -14.38 -9.68 -4.06
CA LEU A 217 -13.40 -8.59 -4.03
C LEU A 217 -12.38 -8.72 -5.18
N VAL A 218 -11.92 -9.93 -5.48
CA VAL A 218 -11.00 -10.19 -6.61
C VAL A 218 -11.70 -9.95 -7.95
N ARG A 219 -12.95 -10.41 -8.11
CA ARG A 219 -13.74 -10.10 -9.31
C ARG A 219 -13.96 -8.59 -9.48
N ARG A 220 -14.17 -7.88 -8.37
CA ARG A 220 -14.30 -6.43 -8.38
C ARG A 220 -12.98 -5.76 -8.82
N LEU A 221 -11.83 -6.23 -8.29
CA LEU A 221 -10.52 -5.76 -8.74
C LEU A 221 -10.33 -5.98 -10.25
N ALA A 222 -10.65 -7.18 -10.74
CA ALA A 222 -10.53 -7.50 -12.16
C ALA A 222 -11.35 -6.57 -13.06
N ALA A 223 -12.55 -6.20 -12.62
CA ALA A 223 -13.42 -5.28 -13.37
C ALA A 223 -12.97 -3.83 -13.28
N ALA A 224 -12.58 -3.35 -12.09
CA ALA A 224 -12.22 -1.96 -11.85
C ALA A 224 -10.82 -1.60 -12.37
N ALA A 225 -9.86 -2.54 -12.27
CA ALA A 225 -8.45 -2.33 -12.58
C ALA A 225 -7.92 -3.36 -13.60
N PRO A 226 -8.35 -3.30 -14.88
CA PRO A 226 -7.95 -4.29 -15.88
C PRO A 226 -6.43 -4.31 -16.15
N GLY A 227 -5.71 -3.24 -15.83
CA GLY A 227 -4.25 -3.16 -15.92
C GLY A 227 -3.50 -3.74 -14.73
N ALA A 228 -4.18 -4.05 -13.61
CA ALA A 228 -3.55 -4.62 -12.44
C ALA A 228 -3.03 -6.04 -12.69
N SER A 229 -2.00 -6.41 -11.93
CA SER A 229 -1.45 -7.77 -11.95
C SER A 229 -1.85 -8.51 -10.68
N ALA A 230 -2.24 -9.79 -10.81
CA ALA A 230 -2.62 -10.63 -9.68
C ALA A 230 -2.44 -12.12 -10.04
N SER A 231 -2.14 -12.96 -9.06
CA SER A 231 -2.02 -14.40 -9.26
C SER A 231 -2.22 -15.17 -7.95
N SER A 232 -3.12 -16.17 -7.96
CA SER A 232 -3.28 -17.12 -6.85
C SER A 232 -1.98 -17.87 -6.54
N LEU A 233 -1.15 -18.14 -7.56
CA LEU A 233 0.15 -18.76 -7.36
C LEU A 233 1.07 -17.85 -6.53
N ALA A 234 1.08 -16.54 -6.81
CA ALA A 234 1.86 -15.59 -6.01
C ALA A 234 1.39 -15.56 -4.55
N VAL A 235 0.07 -15.60 -4.31
CA VAL A 235 -0.50 -15.70 -2.95
C VAL A 235 0.00 -16.95 -2.24
N THR A 236 -0.10 -18.12 -2.88
CA THR A 236 0.35 -19.40 -2.29
C THR A 236 1.85 -19.40 -2.00
N LEU A 237 2.67 -18.89 -2.93
CA LEU A 237 4.11 -18.81 -2.73
C LEU A 237 4.46 -17.85 -1.58
N TYR A 238 3.85 -16.66 -1.54
CA TYR A 238 4.11 -15.70 -0.47
C TYR A 238 3.73 -16.26 0.92
N GLU A 239 2.59 -16.95 1.02
CA GLU A 239 2.14 -17.56 2.28
C GLU A 239 3.05 -18.70 2.77
N SER A 240 3.89 -19.25 1.91
CA SER A 240 4.91 -20.25 2.28
C SER A 240 6.22 -19.64 2.76
N LEU A 241 6.42 -18.32 2.60
CA LEU A 241 7.63 -17.62 3.00
C LEU A 241 7.48 -17.02 4.41
N PRO A 242 8.59 -16.85 5.14
CA PRO A 242 8.57 -16.26 6.49
C PRO A 242 8.51 -14.73 6.45
N ASN A 243 7.83 -14.16 5.47
CA ASN A 243 7.70 -12.73 5.27
C ASN A 243 6.34 -12.24 5.78
N ASP A 244 6.34 -11.07 6.36
CA ASP A 244 5.14 -10.39 6.83
C ASP A 244 5.08 -8.98 6.24
N THR A 245 3.90 -8.38 6.25
CA THR A 245 3.63 -6.96 5.99
C THR A 245 2.56 -6.47 6.94
N ASP A 246 2.27 -5.20 6.96
CA ASP A 246 1.18 -4.63 7.75
C ASP A 246 -0.21 -5.21 7.39
N PHE A 247 -0.33 -5.90 6.28
CA PHE A 247 -1.55 -6.64 5.93
C PHE A 247 -1.74 -7.92 6.77
N THR A 248 -0.68 -8.46 7.37
CA THR A 248 -0.76 -9.68 8.20
C THR A 248 -1.74 -9.54 9.37
N PRO A 249 -1.70 -8.50 10.22
CA PRO A 249 -2.71 -8.29 11.26
C PRO A 249 -4.14 -8.14 10.71
N VAL A 250 -4.33 -7.48 9.58
CA VAL A 250 -5.63 -7.35 8.90
C VAL A 250 -6.19 -8.72 8.54
N LYS A 251 -5.35 -9.58 7.90
CA LYS A 251 -5.70 -10.94 7.51
C LYS A 251 -6.02 -11.82 8.72
N LEU A 252 -5.23 -11.72 9.80
CA LEU A 252 -5.45 -12.49 11.04
C LEU A 252 -6.77 -12.14 11.72
N ARG A 253 -7.28 -10.90 11.57
CA ARG A 253 -8.64 -10.53 12.00
C ARG A 253 -9.73 -11.12 11.09
N GLY A 254 -9.37 -11.77 9.99
CA GLY A 254 -10.33 -12.26 9.02
C GLY A 254 -10.97 -11.15 8.17
N GLN A 255 -10.41 -9.94 8.13
CA GLN A 255 -10.95 -8.83 7.35
C GLN A 255 -10.70 -9.01 5.85
N ALA A 256 -11.56 -8.39 5.03
CA ALA A 256 -11.37 -8.34 3.59
C ALA A 256 -10.23 -7.37 3.24
N GLY A 257 -9.45 -7.71 2.24
CA GLY A 257 -8.43 -6.81 1.75
C GLY A 257 -7.58 -7.38 0.63
N LEU A 258 -6.77 -6.51 0.08
CA LEU A 258 -5.83 -6.76 -1.01
C LEU A 258 -4.47 -6.19 -0.61
N ASN A 259 -3.41 -6.92 -0.89
CA ASN A 259 -2.03 -6.50 -0.61
C ASN A 259 -1.26 -6.43 -1.93
N PHE A 260 -0.75 -5.24 -2.25
CA PHE A 260 -0.01 -4.96 -3.47
C PHE A 260 1.44 -4.65 -3.16
N ALA A 261 2.36 -5.17 -3.98
CA ALA A 261 3.76 -4.73 -3.96
C ALA A 261 4.41 -4.80 -5.35
N PHE A 262 5.43 -4.00 -5.55
CA PHE A 262 6.41 -4.22 -6.61
C PHE A 262 7.72 -4.73 -5.99
N ILE A 263 8.40 -5.66 -6.69
CA ILE A 263 9.54 -6.40 -6.15
C ILE A 263 10.78 -6.40 -7.08
N GLY A 264 10.69 -5.73 -8.21
CA GLY A 264 11.83 -5.61 -9.14
C GLY A 264 12.93 -4.72 -8.55
N ASP A 265 14.16 -4.88 -9.00
CA ASP A 265 15.35 -4.23 -8.45
C ASP A 265 15.54 -4.47 -6.93
N ALA A 266 15.25 -5.70 -6.49
CA ALA A 266 15.21 -6.08 -5.08
C ALA A 266 16.58 -6.01 -4.36
N TRP A 267 17.68 -5.98 -5.08
CA TRP A 267 19.02 -5.89 -4.50
C TRP A 267 19.30 -4.53 -3.82
N GLY A 268 18.51 -3.50 -4.14
CA GLY A 268 18.53 -2.20 -3.45
C GLY A 268 17.72 -2.15 -2.15
N TYR A 269 16.94 -3.20 -1.87
CA TYR A 269 16.08 -3.28 -0.70
C TYR A 269 16.85 -3.14 0.62
N HIS A 270 16.34 -2.38 1.56
CA HIS A 270 16.95 -2.10 2.88
C HIS A 270 18.38 -1.55 2.82
N SER A 271 18.74 -0.84 1.76
CA SER A 271 20.08 -0.29 1.55
C SER A 271 20.07 1.22 1.33
N PRO A 272 21.24 1.91 1.46
CA PRO A 272 21.35 3.34 1.16
C PRO A 272 21.03 3.69 -0.29
N LEU A 273 20.91 2.71 -1.16
CA LEU A 273 20.60 2.90 -2.58
C LEU A 273 19.12 3.17 -2.83
N MET A 274 18.24 2.88 -1.88
CA MET A 274 16.78 3.08 -2.04
C MET A 274 16.40 4.55 -1.86
N THR A 275 16.95 5.38 -2.74
CA THR A 275 16.69 6.83 -2.79
C THR A 275 15.54 7.17 -3.75
N PRO A 276 14.92 8.36 -3.61
CA PRO A 276 13.89 8.82 -4.55
C PRO A 276 14.31 8.79 -6.03
N ASP A 277 15.58 9.03 -6.33
CA ASP A 277 16.07 9.06 -7.72
C ASP A 277 16.23 7.65 -8.32
N ARG A 278 16.25 6.62 -7.49
CA ARG A 278 16.32 5.23 -7.93
C ARG A 278 14.96 4.53 -8.00
N LEU A 279 13.94 5.13 -7.44
CA LEU A 279 12.58 4.59 -7.52
C LEU A 279 12.09 4.64 -8.98
N ASP A 280 11.71 3.49 -9.53
CA ASP A 280 11.06 3.41 -10.83
C ASP A 280 9.68 4.08 -10.77
N GLN A 281 9.56 5.23 -11.41
CA GLN A 281 8.29 5.96 -11.44
C GLN A 281 7.19 5.21 -12.19
N GLY A 282 7.54 4.31 -13.11
CA GLY A 282 6.57 3.42 -13.75
C GLY A 282 6.03 2.35 -12.79
N ALA A 283 6.84 1.86 -11.85
CA ALA A 283 6.38 0.99 -10.78
C ALA A 283 5.40 1.72 -9.85
N LEU A 284 5.75 2.94 -9.43
CA LEU A 284 4.88 3.80 -8.64
C LEU A 284 3.57 4.13 -9.39
N GLN A 285 3.64 4.40 -10.71
CA GLN A 285 2.46 4.60 -11.55
C GLN A 285 1.56 3.36 -11.56
N HIS A 286 2.13 2.18 -11.77
CA HIS A 286 1.36 0.93 -11.83
C HIS A 286 0.69 0.58 -10.48
N LEU A 287 1.42 0.78 -9.37
CA LEU A 287 0.87 0.64 -8.03
C LEU A 287 -0.30 1.60 -7.80
N GLY A 288 -0.08 2.87 -8.11
CA GLY A 288 -1.06 3.92 -7.91
C GLY A 288 -2.29 3.80 -8.81
N ASP A 289 -2.13 3.44 -10.09
CA ASP A 289 -3.26 3.20 -11.00
C ASP A 289 -4.15 2.05 -10.49
N SER A 290 -3.52 0.95 -10.05
CA SER A 290 -4.22 -0.20 -9.50
C SER A 290 -4.96 0.16 -8.21
N ALA A 291 -4.28 0.85 -7.29
CA ALA A 291 -4.85 1.31 -6.04
C ALA A 291 -5.98 2.32 -6.24
N LEU A 292 -5.80 3.31 -7.14
CA LEU A 292 -6.83 4.31 -7.44
C LEU A 292 -8.09 3.66 -8.03
N ALA A 293 -7.92 2.76 -8.99
CA ALA A 293 -9.04 2.13 -9.67
C ALA A 293 -9.93 1.36 -8.69
N ILE A 294 -9.34 0.48 -7.87
CA ILE A 294 -10.11 -0.31 -6.91
C ILE A 294 -10.63 0.53 -5.74
N THR A 295 -9.84 1.49 -5.23
CA THR A 295 -10.29 2.35 -4.12
C THR A 295 -11.46 3.21 -4.53
N ARG A 296 -11.38 3.83 -5.71
CA ARG A 296 -12.47 4.65 -6.27
C ARG A 296 -13.74 3.83 -6.43
N ASP A 297 -13.64 2.65 -7.00
CA ASP A 297 -14.77 1.75 -7.18
C ASP A 297 -15.42 1.40 -5.84
N LEU A 298 -14.65 0.98 -4.85
CA LEU A 298 -15.15 0.57 -3.54
C LEU A 298 -15.74 1.74 -2.73
N VAL A 299 -15.09 2.92 -2.75
CA VAL A 299 -15.53 4.05 -1.92
C VAL A 299 -16.75 4.78 -2.48
N THR A 300 -17.00 4.65 -3.80
CA THR A 300 -18.17 5.25 -4.45
C THR A 300 -19.35 4.30 -4.60
N ALA A 301 -19.12 2.98 -4.48
CA ALA A 301 -20.17 1.97 -4.58
C ALA A 301 -21.18 2.08 -3.44
N PRO A 302 -22.47 1.77 -3.68
CA PRO A 302 -23.48 1.72 -2.62
C PRO A 302 -23.17 0.63 -1.60
N GLU A 303 -22.59 -0.50 -2.03
CA GLU A 303 -22.23 -1.62 -1.17
C GLU A 303 -20.83 -2.14 -1.47
N LEU A 304 -20.14 -2.65 -0.44
CA LEU A 304 -18.89 -3.38 -0.61
C LEU A 304 -19.15 -4.80 -1.16
N PRO A 305 -18.16 -5.42 -1.82
CA PRO A 305 -18.26 -6.80 -2.27
C PRO A 305 -18.64 -7.75 -1.13
N ALA A 306 -19.52 -8.69 -1.41
CA ALA A 306 -19.87 -9.72 -0.45
C ALA A 306 -18.66 -10.62 -0.12
N ARG A 307 -18.72 -11.25 1.04
CA ARG A 307 -17.72 -12.25 1.45
C ARG A 307 -18.10 -13.58 0.80
N SER A 308 -17.42 -13.95 -0.30
CA SER A 308 -17.65 -15.17 -1.06
C SER A 308 -16.44 -16.10 -1.00
N GLU A 309 -16.61 -17.37 -1.41
CA GLU A 309 -15.50 -18.33 -1.49
C GLU A 309 -14.31 -17.75 -2.24
N ASN A 310 -13.11 -18.21 -1.87
CA ASN A 310 -11.88 -17.71 -2.49
C ASN A 310 -11.86 -18.05 -3.99
N ALA A 311 -11.61 -17.04 -4.82
CA ALA A 311 -11.43 -17.24 -6.24
C ALA A 311 -10.04 -17.80 -6.55
N VAL A 312 -9.95 -18.55 -7.64
CA VAL A 312 -8.68 -18.81 -8.33
C VAL A 312 -8.54 -17.76 -9.42
N PHE A 313 -7.38 -17.11 -9.49
CA PHE A 313 -7.18 -15.98 -10.39
C PHE A 313 -5.74 -15.89 -10.92
N ALA A 314 -5.61 -15.33 -12.11
CA ALA A 314 -4.34 -14.99 -12.72
C ALA A 314 -4.51 -13.85 -13.72
N SER A 315 -3.47 -13.04 -13.87
CA SER A 315 -3.41 -12.07 -14.96
C SER A 315 -2.99 -12.74 -16.25
N ALA A 316 -3.71 -12.45 -17.33
CA ALA A 316 -3.36 -12.86 -18.69
C ALA A 316 -3.05 -11.62 -19.54
N PRO A 317 -2.00 -11.68 -20.38
CA PRO A 317 -1.65 -10.59 -21.28
C PRO A 317 -2.85 -10.15 -22.12
N LEU A 318 -3.06 -8.85 -22.28
CA LEU A 318 -4.15 -8.23 -23.06
C LEU A 318 -5.58 -8.46 -22.53
N ILE A 319 -5.78 -9.38 -21.60
CA ILE A 319 -7.10 -9.73 -21.06
C ILE A 319 -7.31 -9.10 -19.68
N GLY A 320 -6.23 -8.96 -18.88
CA GLY A 320 -6.32 -8.55 -17.48
C GLY A 320 -6.45 -9.74 -16.52
N ILE A 321 -7.05 -9.49 -15.35
CA ILE A 321 -7.24 -10.53 -14.32
C ILE A 321 -8.45 -11.39 -14.69
N ILE A 322 -8.24 -12.70 -14.78
CA ILE A 322 -9.29 -13.71 -14.91
C ILE A 322 -9.49 -14.32 -13.51
N ALA A 323 -10.73 -14.35 -13.01
CA ALA A 323 -11.09 -14.89 -11.70
C ALA A 323 -12.32 -15.79 -11.81
N TYR A 324 -12.28 -17.00 -11.21
CA TYR A 324 -13.34 -17.99 -11.21
C TYR A 324 -13.39 -18.77 -9.89
#